data_2f794f24c268a72c4134a1351d801a2c
#
_entry.id   2f794f24c268a72c4134a1351d801a2c
#
_cell.length_a   1.000
_cell.length_b   1.000
_cell.length_c   1.000
_cell.angle_alpha   90.00
_cell.angle_beta   90.00
_cell.angle_gamma   90.00
#
_symmetry.space_group_name_H-M   'P 1'
#
loop_
_entity.id
_entity.type
_entity.pdbx_description
1 polymer ?
#
loop_
_entity_poly.entity_id
_entity_poly.type
_entity_poly.pdbx_seq_one_letter_code
_entity_poly.pdbx_strand_id
1 'polypeptide(L)'
;YKRQHPSYEKDGGVPALGEIKYSLTSNRGCFGSCSFCALTFHEGRVVQTRSHESILAEARQMVQEKEFKGYIHDVGGPTADFRGPACKKQLTKGACPNRNCLFPEPCKNMVADHRDYVKLLRELKDIPGVKKVFIRSGIRFDYVLADKDQTFLSELVKDHVSGCLLYTSDAADE
;
A
#
# COMPACT_ATOMS: atom_id res chain seq x y z
N TYR A 1 -13.65 -7.48 -0.83
CA TYR A 1 -14.02 -7.63 -2.24
C TYR A 1 -14.96 -6.50 -2.67
N LYS A 2 -14.61 -5.82 -3.77
CA LYS A 2 -15.31 -4.61 -4.22
C LYS A 2 -16.42 -4.95 -5.22
N ARG A 3 -17.63 -4.44 -4.97
CA ARG A 3 -18.81 -4.63 -5.82
C ARG A 3 -19.54 -3.31 -5.98
N GLN A 4 -20.17 -3.11 -7.13
CA GLN A 4 -21.13 -2.02 -7.32
C GLN A 4 -22.53 -2.42 -6.84
N HIS A 5 -23.36 -1.43 -6.54
CA HIS A 5 -24.76 -1.68 -6.25
C HIS A 5 -25.48 -2.07 -7.57
N PRO A 6 -26.37 -3.07 -7.56
CA PRO A 6 -27.03 -3.58 -8.78
C PRO A 6 -27.81 -2.52 -9.56
N SER A 7 -28.28 -1.44 -8.91
CA SER A 7 -28.99 -0.36 -9.59
C SER A 7 -28.19 0.33 -10.71
N TYR A 8 -26.84 0.27 -10.64
CA TYR A 8 -25.98 0.89 -11.67
C TYR A 8 -25.79 0.01 -12.93
N GLU A 9 -26.20 -1.27 -12.89
CA GLU A 9 -26.01 -2.19 -14.02
C GLU A 9 -26.76 -1.74 -15.28
N LYS A 10 -27.96 -1.21 -15.10
CA LYS A 10 -28.80 -0.67 -16.20
C LYS A 10 -28.20 0.56 -16.88
N ASP A 11 -27.31 1.28 -16.20
CA ASP A 11 -26.65 2.49 -16.69
C ASP A 11 -25.21 2.18 -17.18
N GLY A 12 -24.88 0.90 -17.41
CA GLY A 12 -23.56 0.47 -17.88
C GLY A 12 -22.52 0.28 -16.76
N GLY A 13 -22.93 0.35 -15.49
CA GLY A 13 -22.08 0.16 -14.34
C GLY A 13 -21.33 1.42 -13.90
N VAL A 14 -20.46 1.26 -12.92
CA VAL A 14 -19.59 2.33 -12.40
C VAL A 14 -18.20 2.20 -13.02
N PRO A 15 -17.76 3.13 -13.92
CA PRO A 15 -16.47 3.02 -14.63
C PRO A 15 -15.26 2.88 -13.66
N ALA A 16 -15.28 3.61 -12.54
CA ALA A 16 -14.22 3.56 -11.54
C ALA A 16 -14.04 2.17 -10.89
N LEU A 17 -15.06 1.30 -10.93
CA LEU A 17 -14.93 -0.06 -10.39
C LEU A 17 -13.89 -0.87 -11.17
N GLY A 18 -13.78 -0.67 -12.48
CA GLY A 18 -12.79 -1.35 -13.30
C GLY A 18 -11.35 -1.13 -12.82
N GLU A 19 -11.06 0.08 -12.35
CA GLU A 19 -9.72 0.43 -11.86
C GLU A 19 -9.38 -0.19 -10.50
N ILE A 20 -10.38 -0.35 -9.63
CA ILE A 20 -10.18 -0.79 -8.24
C ILE A 20 -10.63 -2.22 -7.96
N LYS A 21 -11.34 -2.87 -8.89
CA LYS A 21 -11.96 -4.18 -8.68
C LYS A 21 -10.97 -5.23 -8.18
N TYR A 22 -9.80 -5.27 -8.79
CA TYR A 22 -8.73 -6.22 -8.47
C TYR A 22 -7.56 -5.59 -7.71
N SER A 23 -7.88 -4.70 -6.78
CA SER A 23 -6.91 -4.10 -5.85
C SER A 23 -7.11 -4.63 -4.44
N LEU A 24 -6.03 -4.76 -3.69
CA LEU A 24 -6.00 -5.23 -2.30
C LEU A 24 -5.58 -4.09 -1.38
N THR A 25 -6.41 -3.79 -0.39
CA THR A 25 -6.01 -2.86 0.68
C THR A 25 -5.19 -3.62 1.71
N SER A 26 -3.93 -3.26 1.87
CA SER A 26 -2.97 -3.94 2.74
C SER A 26 -2.83 -3.29 4.12
N ASN A 27 -3.07 -1.99 4.19
CA ASN A 27 -2.90 -1.20 5.41
C ASN A 27 -3.83 0.03 5.43
N ARG A 28 -3.98 0.61 6.62
CA ARG A 28 -4.61 1.91 6.87
C ARG A 28 -3.74 2.72 7.80
N GLY A 29 -3.95 4.04 7.81
CA GLY A 29 -3.09 4.97 8.55
C GLY A 29 -1.81 5.33 7.79
N CYS A 30 -1.28 6.51 8.08
CA CYS A 30 -0.08 7.01 7.42
C CYS A 30 0.72 7.90 8.35
N PHE A 31 1.98 7.55 8.61
CA PHE A 31 2.89 8.38 9.40
C PHE A 31 3.70 9.38 8.55
N GLY A 32 3.43 9.46 7.24
CA GLY A 32 4.08 10.41 6.34
C GLY A 32 3.77 11.85 6.71
N SER A 33 2.52 12.13 7.10
CA SER A 33 2.06 13.46 7.58
C SER A 33 2.37 14.61 6.60
N CYS A 34 2.25 14.35 5.30
CA CYS A 34 2.47 15.36 4.25
C CYS A 34 1.51 16.53 4.43
N SER A 35 1.96 17.76 4.25
CA SER A 35 1.21 19.00 4.49
C SER A 35 -0.04 19.13 3.62
N PHE A 36 0.01 18.62 2.38
CA PHE A 36 -1.10 18.64 1.42
C PHE A 36 -2.14 17.51 1.65
N CYS A 37 -1.86 16.51 2.50
CA CYS A 37 -2.63 15.27 2.54
C CYS A 37 -3.50 15.14 3.80
N ALA A 38 -4.80 14.91 3.62
CA ALA A 38 -5.74 14.74 4.71
C ALA A 38 -5.82 13.31 5.28
N LEU A 39 -5.18 12.31 4.66
CA LEU A 39 -5.27 10.89 5.08
C LEU A 39 -4.80 10.67 6.52
N THR A 40 -3.77 11.38 6.95
CA THR A 40 -3.28 11.36 8.33
C THR A 40 -4.35 11.74 9.35
N PHE A 41 -5.23 12.67 9.01
CA PHE A 41 -6.33 13.10 9.89
C PHE A 41 -7.51 12.14 9.86
N HIS A 42 -7.79 11.51 8.71
CA HIS A 42 -8.91 10.57 8.57
C HIS A 42 -8.59 9.18 9.10
N GLU A 43 -7.39 8.67 8.87
CA GLU A 43 -7.01 7.30 9.19
C GLU A 43 -6.02 7.18 10.36
N GLY A 44 -5.48 8.33 10.82
CA GLY A 44 -4.50 8.38 11.90
C GLY A 44 -3.07 8.16 11.43
N ARG A 45 -2.11 8.40 12.36
CA ARG A 45 -0.66 8.37 12.12
C ARG A 45 0.00 7.05 12.54
N VAL A 46 -0.76 6.08 12.98
CA VAL A 46 -0.27 4.74 13.31
C VAL A 46 -0.79 3.78 12.27
N VAL A 47 0.12 3.15 11.55
CA VAL A 47 -0.25 2.20 10.50
C VAL A 47 -0.80 0.93 11.12
N GLN A 48 -1.98 0.53 10.64
CA GLN A 48 -2.66 -0.71 10.95
C GLN A 48 -2.64 -1.62 9.73
N THR A 49 -2.05 -2.78 9.89
CA THR A 49 -1.74 -3.71 8.80
C THR A 49 -2.70 -4.89 8.82
N ARG A 50 -3.24 -5.23 7.66
CA ARG A 50 -3.97 -6.50 7.50
C ARG A 50 -2.98 -7.67 7.49
N SER A 51 -3.40 -8.80 8.06
CA SER A 51 -2.61 -10.03 8.00
C SER A 51 -2.46 -10.55 6.57
N HIS A 52 -1.35 -11.20 6.29
CA HIS A 52 -1.11 -11.88 5.02
C HIS A 52 -2.24 -12.85 4.69
N GLU A 53 -2.64 -13.68 5.66
CA GLU A 53 -3.74 -14.63 5.49
C GLU A 53 -5.03 -13.98 4.97
N SER A 54 -5.43 -12.84 5.56
CA SER A 54 -6.62 -12.10 5.13
C SER A 54 -6.50 -11.59 3.69
N ILE A 55 -5.33 -11.07 3.32
CA ILE A 55 -5.08 -10.54 1.98
C ILE A 55 -5.02 -11.67 0.95
N LEU A 56 -4.32 -12.76 1.27
CA LEU A 56 -4.23 -13.93 0.40
C LEU A 56 -5.59 -14.62 0.20
N ALA A 57 -6.43 -14.67 1.23
CA ALA A 57 -7.78 -15.19 1.11
C ALA A 57 -8.63 -14.36 0.13
N GLU A 58 -8.55 -13.02 0.21
CA GLU A 58 -9.22 -12.12 -0.74
C GLU A 58 -8.68 -12.29 -2.17
N ALA A 59 -7.36 -12.41 -2.33
CA ALA A 59 -6.74 -12.64 -3.63
C ALA A 59 -7.19 -13.97 -4.27
N ARG A 60 -7.27 -15.05 -3.48
CA ARG A 60 -7.79 -16.34 -3.97
C ARG A 60 -9.25 -16.26 -4.43
N GLN A 61 -10.07 -15.42 -3.78
CA GLN A 61 -11.44 -15.18 -4.25
C GLN A 61 -11.46 -14.41 -5.58
N MET A 62 -10.57 -13.42 -5.75
CA MET A 62 -10.45 -12.67 -7.01
C MET A 62 -10.08 -13.57 -8.18
N VAL A 63 -9.18 -14.53 -7.97
CA VAL A 63 -8.76 -15.49 -9.02
C VAL A 63 -9.91 -16.34 -9.54
N GLN A 64 -10.94 -16.59 -8.72
CA GLN A 64 -12.11 -17.37 -9.11
C GLN A 64 -13.12 -16.59 -9.98
N GLU A 65 -12.95 -15.27 -10.10
CA GLU A 65 -13.81 -14.43 -10.94
C GLU A 65 -13.56 -14.70 -12.42
N LYS A 66 -14.63 -14.88 -13.19
CA LYS A 66 -14.57 -15.14 -14.65
C LYS A 66 -13.82 -14.06 -15.43
N GLU A 67 -13.90 -12.83 -14.96
CA GLU A 67 -13.27 -11.66 -15.60
C GLU A 67 -11.83 -11.43 -15.15
N PHE A 68 -11.34 -12.16 -14.17
CA PHE A 68 -9.97 -12.01 -13.68
C PHE A 68 -8.96 -12.51 -14.71
N LYS A 69 -8.11 -11.62 -15.19
CA LYS A 69 -7.11 -11.91 -16.24
C LYS A 69 -5.73 -12.28 -15.69
N GLY A 70 -5.60 -12.43 -14.38
CA GLY A 70 -4.35 -12.76 -13.70
C GLY A 70 -3.59 -11.53 -13.19
N TYR A 71 -4.18 -10.35 -13.20
CA TYR A 71 -3.53 -9.12 -12.79
C TYR A 71 -4.15 -8.56 -11.50
N ILE A 72 -3.36 -8.50 -10.44
CA ILE A 72 -3.68 -7.72 -9.24
C ILE A 72 -3.20 -6.30 -9.53
N HIS A 73 -4.12 -5.35 -9.56
CA HIS A 73 -3.86 -3.99 -10.01
C HIS A 73 -3.14 -3.14 -8.97
N ASP A 74 -3.34 -3.44 -7.69
CA ASP A 74 -2.68 -2.73 -6.58
C ASP A 74 -2.68 -3.57 -5.30
N VAL A 75 -1.63 -3.46 -4.52
CA VAL A 75 -1.52 -3.98 -3.16
C VAL A 75 -1.06 -2.83 -2.29
N GLY A 76 -2.01 -2.01 -1.84
CA GLY A 76 -1.65 -0.73 -1.27
C GLY A 76 -2.53 -0.27 -0.11
N GLY A 77 -2.44 1.01 0.12
CA GLY A 77 -3.12 1.77 1.15
C GLY A 77 -2.82 3.25 0.98
N PRO A 78 -2.95 4.07 2.04
CA PRO A 78 -2.57 5.49 1.98
C PRO A 78 -1.14 5.72 1.51
N THR A 79 -0.24 4.82 1.89
CA THR A 79 1.14 4.69 1.39
C THR A 79 1.41 3.19 1.29
N ALA A 80 1.70 2.70 0.10
CA ALA A 80 1.72 1.25 -0.16
C ALA A 80 2.79 0.51 0.64
N ASP A 81 3.95 1.08 0.78
CA ASP A 81 5.12 0.50 1.42
C ASP A 81 5.12 0.61 2.96
N PHE A 82 4.06 1.20 3.57
CA PHE A 82 3.92 1.22 5.02
C PHE A 82 3.23 -0.03 5.54
N ARG A 83 4.01 -0.98 6.04
CA ARG A 83 3.52 -2.27 6.56
C ARG A 83 3.65 -2.43 8.08
N GLY A 84 3.71 -1.34 8.80
CA GLY A 84 3.79 -1.38 10.26
C GLY A 84 3.94 0.01 10.89
N PRO A 85 3.97 0.09 12.21
CA PRO A 85 4.22 1.35 12.90
C PRO A 85 5.63 1.85 12.61
N ALA A 86 5.80 3.18 12.51
CA ALA A 86 7.10 3.78 12.21
C ALA A 86 8.19 3.45 13.25
N CYS A 87 7.82 3.15 14.48
CA CYS A 87 8.75 2.77 15.54
C CYS A 87 8.05 2.02 16.68
N LYS A 88 8.82 1.36 17.53
CA LYS A 88 8.31 0.61 18.71
C LYS A 88 7.47 1.45 19.65
N LYS A 89 7.77 2.76 19.78
CA LYS A 89 6.99 3.67 20.65
C LYS A 89 5.53 3.77 20.20
N GLN A 90 5.26 3.70 18.89
CA GLN A 90 3.89 3.79 18.37
C GLN A 90 3.00 2.63 18.85
N LEU A 91 3.56 1.47 19.15
CA LEU A 91 2.82 0.31 19.66
C LEU A 91 2.23 0.54 21.07
N THR A 92 2.82 1.42 21.87
CA THR A 92 2.41 1.62 23.26
C THR A 92 1.89 3.01 23.55
N LYS A 93 2.46 4.05 22.93
CA LYS A 93 2.18 5.47 23.20
C LYS A 93 1.54 6.20 22.03
N GLY A 94 1.32 5.52 20.91
CA GLY A 94 0.82 6.14 19.68
C GLY A 94 1.82 7.08 19.00
N ALA A 95 1.32 7.89 18.07
CA ALA A 95 2.13 8.86 17.33
C ALA A 95 2.61 10.01 18.21
N CYS A 96 3.78 10.55 17.92
CA CYS A 96 4.30 11.73 18.61
C CYS A 96 3.48 12.97 18.28
N PRO A 97 3.02 13.77 19.27
CA PRO A 97 2.19 14.95 18.99
C PRO A 97 2.95 16.05 18.23
N ASN A 98 4.22 16.26 18.55
CA ASN A 98 5.01 17.41 18.12
C ASN A 98 6.15 17.03 17.17
N ARG A 99 6.09 15.87 16.51
CA ARG A 99 7.14 15.43 15.59
C ARG A 99 6.56 14.53 14.50
N ASN A 100 6.96 14.80 13.25
CA ASN A 100 6.75 13.90 12.14
C ASN A 100 7.82 12.81 12.09
N CYS A 101 7.51 11.67 11.46
CA CYS A 101 8.44 10.54 11.40
C CYS A 101 9.49 10.69 10.29
N LEU A 102 9.13 11.38 9.21
CA LEU A 102 9.95 11.51 8.01
C LEU A 102 10.42 12.95 7.73
N PHE A 103 9.72 13.96 8.24
CA PHE A 103 10.01 15.37 7.97
C PHE A 103 10.37 16.17 9.25
N PRO A 104 11.28 17.15 9.18
CA PRO A 104 12.16 17.52 8.04
C PRO A 104 13.27 16.50 7.78
N GLU A 105 13.55 15.64 8.73
CA GLU A 105 14.51 14.54 8.64
C GLU A 105 13.91 13.26 9.23
N PRO A 106 14.29 12.07 8.70
CA PRO A 106 13.86 10.80 9.27
C PRO A 106 14.17 10.71 10.77
N CYS A 107 13.16 10.31 11.54
CA CYS A 107 13.31 10.18 12.98
C CYS A 107 14.31 9.07 13.31
N LYS A 108 15.26 9.34 14.21
CA LYS A 108 16.30 8.38 14.64
C LYS A 108 15.73 7.06 15.22
N ASN A 109 14.48 7.10 15.71
CA ASN A 109 13.80 5.91 16.24
C ASN A 109 12.95 5.19 15.19
N MET A 110 12.86 5.74 13.97
CA MET A 110 12.13 5.10 12.88
C MET A 110 12.88 3.84 12.43
N VAL A 111 12.11 2.81 12.11
CA VAL A 111 12.62 1.57 11.54
C VAL A 111 12.03 1.45 10.15
N ALA A 112 12.85 1.68 9.13
CA ALA A 112 12.48 1.41 7.74
C ALA A 112 12.76 -0.08 7.47
N ASP A 113 11.71 -0.82 7.10
CA ASP A 113 11.80 -2.25 6.86
C ASP A 113 10.68 -2.68 5.90
N HIS A 114 11.05 -3.14 4.72
CA HIS A 114 10.12 -3.58 3.68
C HIS A 114 10.00 -5.11 3.56
N ARG A 115 10.69 -5.89 4.40
CA ARG A 115 10.70 -7.36 4.31
C ARG A 115 9.31 -7.99 4.39
N ASP A 116 8.43 -7.46 5.26
CA ASP A 116 7.04 -7.93 5.35
C ASP A 116 6.27 -7.67 4.06
N TYR A 117 6.48 -6.51 3.44
CA TYR A 117 5.82 -6.15 2.19
C TYR A 117 6.32 -6.99 1.00
N VAL A 118 7.63 -7.15 0.88
CA VAL A 118 8.26 -8.04 -0.13
C VAL A 118 7.72 -9.46 0.00
N LYS A 119 7.65 -9.98 1.23
CA LYS A 119 7.10 -11.30 1.49
C LYS A 119 5.64 -11.41 1.02
N LEU A 120 4.80 -10.44 1.34
CA LEU A 120 3.40 -10.40 0.90
C LEU A 120 3.28 -10.41 -0.62
N LEU A 121 4.07 -9.57 -1.31
CA LEU A 121 4.05 -9.48 -2.77
C LEU A 121 4.44 -10.80 -3.43
N ARG A 122 5.45 -11.48 -2.91
CA ARG A 122 5.87 -12.81 -3.37
C ARG A 122 4.79 -13.87 -3.14
N GLU A 123 4.20 -13.91 -1.93
CA GLU A 123 3.12 -14.83 -1.60
C GLU A 123 1.88 -14.63 -2.51
N LEU A 124 1.57 -13.39 -2.87
CA LEU A 124 0.50 -13.08 -3.82
C LEU A 124 0.82 -13.55 -5.23
N LYS A 125 2.07 -13.41 -5.67
CA LYS A 125 2.54 -13.85 -6.99
C LYS A 125 2.51 -15.39 -7.12
N ASP A 126 2.70 -16.09 -6.01
CA ASP A 126 2.69 -17.56 -5.97
C ASP A 126 1.27 -18.16 -6.00
N ILE A 127 0.21 -17.36 -5.93
CA ILE A 127 -1.16 -17.86 -6.04
C ILE A 127 -1.43 -18.33 -7.48
N PRO A 128 -1.84 -19.60 -7.68
CA PRO A 128 -2.21 -20.11 -8.99
C PRO A 128 -3.27 -19.22 -9.67
N GLY A 129 -3.01 -18.79 -10.90
CA GLY A 129 -3.87 -17.86 -11.65
C GLY A 129 -3.46 -16.40 -11.56
N VAL A 130 -2.57 -16.02 -10.65
CA VAL A 130 -1.95 -14.68 -10.62
C VAL A 130 -0.73 -14.66 -11.56
N LYS A 131 -0.71 -13.73 -12.50
CA LYS A 131 0.39 -13.53 -13.46
C LYS A 131 1.30 -12.38 -13.04
N LYS A 132 0.70 -11.29 -12.55
CA LYS A 132 1.40 -10.08 -12.11
C LYS A 132 0.67 -9.44 -10.92
N VAL A 133 1.47 -8.86 -10.05
CA VAL A 133 1.03 -8.06 -8.91
C VAL A 133 1.64 -6.68 -9.08
N PHE A 134 0.80 -5.67 -9.26
CA PHE A 134 1.23 -4.29 -9.43
C PHE A 134 1.05 -3.48 -8.15
N ILE A 135 1.82 -2.41 -8.04
CA ILE A 135 1.68 -1.37 -7.02
C ILE A 135 1.37 -0.07 -7.75
N ARG A 136 0.17 0.47 -7.50
CA ARG A 136 -0.30 1.76 -8.05
C ARG A 136 -0.51 2.81 -6.98
N SER A 137 -0.68 2.41 -5.73
CA SER A 137 -0.67 3.31 -4.56
C SER A 137 0.69 3.97 -4.41
N GLY A 138 0.70 5.19 -3.86
CA GLY A 138 1.92 5.97 -3.70
C GLY A 138 2.98 5.25 -2.84
N ILE A 139 4.22 5.34 -3.27
CA ILE A 139 5.41 4.86 -2.56
C ILE A 139 6.09 6.04 -1.88
N ARG A 140 6.42 5.89 -0.62
CA ARG A 140 7.16 6.90 0.14
C ARG A 140 8.66 6.72 -0.07
N PHE A 141 9.22 7.42 -1.05
CA PHE A 141 10.59 7.21 -1.49
C PHE A 141 11.65 7.51 -0.41
N ASP A 142 11.43 8.49 0.46
CA ASP A 142 12.32 8.80 1.58
C ASP A 142 12.35 7.66 2.62
N TYR A 143 11.23 6.95 2.81
CA TYR A 143 11.18 5.74 3.62
C TYR A 143 11.92 4.57 2.95
N VAL A 144 11.78 4.42 1.62
CA VAL A 144 12.55 3.41 0.85
C VAL A 144 14.04 3.67 0.94
N LEU A 145 14.47 4.93 0.81
CA LEU A 145 15.89 5.31 0.93
C LEU A 145 16.46 5.12 2.34
N ALA A 146 15.60 5.19 3.36
CA ALA A 146 16.00 4.94 4.75
C ALA A 146 16.18 3.46 5.08
N ASP A 147 15.66 2.55 4.25
CA ASP A 147 15.89 1.11 4.39
C ASP A 147 17.29 0.74 3.87
N LYS A 148 18.03 0.01 4.69
CA LYS A 148 19.36 -0.50 4.32
C LYS A 148 19.28 -1.67 3.35
N ASP A 149 18.17 -2.40 3.36
CA ASP A 149 17.91 -3.51 2.44
C ASP A 149 17.21 -3.01 1.19
N GLN A 150 17.94 -2.96 0.08
CA GLN A 150 17.44 -2.47 -1.20
C GLN A 150 16.65 -3.53 -2.01
N THR A 151 16.35 -4.69 -1.41
CA THR A 151 15.60 -5.77 -2.07
C THR A 151 14.24 -5.28 -2.55
N PHE A 152 13.53 -4.51 -1.72
CA PHE A 152 12.23 -3.95 -2.11
C PHE A 152 12.32 -3.06 -3.35
N LEU A 153 13.27 -2.13 -3.38
CA LEU A 153 13.44 -1.22 -4.52
C LEU A 153 13.73 -1.99 -5.82
N SER A 154 14.61 -2.99 -5.74
CA SER A 154 14.93 -3.84 -6.89
C SER A 154 13.73 -4.62 -7.41
N GLU A 155 12.95 -5.25 -6.52
CA GLU A 155 11.75 -6.00 -6.90
C GLU A 155 10.63 -5.09 -7.39
N LEU A 156 10.43 -3.93 -6.75
CA LEU A 156 9.45 -2.93 -7.17
C LEU A 156 9.64 -2.58 -8.65
N VAL A 157 10.85 -2.15 -9.00
CA VAL A 157 11.15 -1.69 -10.37
C VAL A 157 11.02 -2.84 -11.38
N LYS A 158 11.48 -4.03 -11.03
CA LYS A 158 11.51 -5.17 -11.94
C LYS A 158 10.16 -5.82 -12.15
N ASP A 159 9.38 -5.98 -11.07
CA ASP A 159 8.23 -6.88 -11.08
C ASP A 159 6.88 -6.19 -10.84
N HIS A 160 6.83 -5.00 -10.22
CA HIS A 160 5.59 -4.43 -9.68
C HIS A 160 5.17 -3.10 -10.30
N VAL A 161 5.97 -2.51 -11.18
CA VAL A 161 5.61 -1.28 -11.90
C VAL A 161 4.85 -1.62 -13.19
N SER A 162 3.68 -1.00 -13.38
CA SER A 162 2.80 -1.23 -14.54
C SER A 162 2.98 -0.22 -15.68
N GLY A 163 4.10 0.53 -15.69
CA GLY A 163 4.39 1.62 -16.63
C GLY A 163 4.37 3.02 -16.00
N CYS A 164 3.80 3.15 -14.81
CA CYS A 164 3.83 4.38 -14.00
C CYS A 164 4.07 4.01 -12.54
N LEU A 165 4.88 4.78 -11.85
CA LEU A 165 5.13 4.68 -10.42
C LEU A 165 4.77 5.99 -9.74
N LEU A 166 3.87 5.94 -8.75
CA LEU A 166 3.46 7.09 -7.97
C LEU A 166 4.34 7.22 -6.73
N TYR A 167 4.95 8.37 -6.56
CA TYR A 167 5.69 8.75 -5.35
C TYR A 167 4.88 9.71 -4.49
N THR A 168 5.13 9.68 -3.18
CA THR A 168 4.59 10.63 -2.22
C THR A 168 5.70 11.18 -1.33
N SER A 169 5.70 12.50 -1.09
CA SER A 169 6.66 13.18 -0.24
C SER A 169 6.19 14.59 0.09
N ASP A 170 6.63 15.14 1.24
CA ASP A 170 6.48 16.57 1.54
C ASP A 170 7.37 17.46 0.66
N ALA A 171 8.46 16.94 0.11
CA ALA A 171 9.34 17.69 -0.79
C ALA A 171 8.68 18.15 -2.10
N ALA A 172 7.48 17.66 -2.40
CA ALA A 172 6.71 18.12 -3.57
C ALA A 172 6.12 19.53 -3.40
N ASP A 173 6.16 20.10 -2.20
CA ASP A 173 5.60 21.40 -1.85
C ASP A 173 6.67 22.52 -1.74
N GLU A 174 7.94 22.21 -1.96
CA GLU A 174 9.07 23.14 -2.01
C GLU A 174 9.34 23.57 -3.50
#